data_0a67ba9c83fa7dcff59f93a79c219ed1
#
_entry.id   0a67ba9c83fa7dcff59f93a79c219ed1
#
_cell.length_a   1.000
_cell.length_b   1.000
_cell.length_c   1.000
_cell.angle_alpha   90.00
_cell.angle_beta   90.00
_cell.angle_gamma   90.00
#
_symmetry.space_group_name_H-M   'P 1'
#
loop_
_entity.id
_entity.type
_entity.pdbx_description
1 polymer ?
#
loop_
_entity_poly.entity_id
_entity_poly.type
_entity_poly.pdbx_seq_one_letter_code
_entity_poly.pdbx_strand_id
1 'polypeptide(L)'
;MAKAIAFLVHSLLALLFTLLVSNDAWALRCGSRLVQEGMHAARVIDLCGEPASVQRLGYVLRPYIVKQPAGDFGIRSTRHVYGGYHEELLVTEMLFNFGPHKLMRIIRFEGGVVASIRTAGYGYREKD
;
A
#
# COMPACT_ATOMS: atom_id res chain seq x y z
N MET A 1 27.22 39.25 11.77
CA MET A 1 26.93 38.70 10.41
C MET A 1 27.15 37.19 10.30
N ALA A 2 28.29 36.64 10.74
CA ALA A 2 28.55 35.20 10.63
C ALA A 2 27.52 34.29 11.32
N LYS A 3 27.02 34.66 12.51
CA LYS A 3 25.98 33.90 13.22
C LYS A 3 24.63 33.89 12.48
N ALA A 4 24.24 35.00 11.86
CA ALA A 4 23.00 35.09 11.11
C ALA A 4 23.05 34.22 9.83
N ILE A 5 24.19 34.22 9.15
CA ILE A 5 24.42 33.39 7.97
C ILE A 5 24.39 31.91 8.36
N ALA A 6 25.00 31.52 9.46
CA ALA A 6 24.98 30.14 9.97
C ALA A 6 23.54 29.67 10.26
N PHE A 7 22.71 30.50 10.91
CA PHE A 7 21.30 30.18 11.15
C PHE A 7 20.50 30.01 9.84
N LEU A 8 20.71 30.87 8.87
CA LEU A 8 20.04 30.78 7.56
C LEU A 8 20.44 29.50 6.81
N VAL A 9 21.72 29.12 6.84
CA VAL A 9 22.21 27.91 6.21
C VAL A 9 21.62 26.65 6.87
N HIS A 10 21.58 26.61 8.20
CA HIS A 10 20.98 25.47 8.93
C HIS A 10 19.47 25.37 8.68
N SER A 11 18.76 26.49 8.65
CA SER A 11 17.33 26.51 8.34
C SER A 11 17.03 26.05 6.92
N LEU A 12 17.84 26.48 5.96
CA LEU A 12 17.71 26.07 4.56
C LEU A 12 18.02 24.57 4.38
N LEU A 13 19.06 24.08 5.08
CA LEU A 13 19.44 22.65 5.05
C LEU A 13 18.36 21.77 5.68
N ALA A 14 17.76 22.20 6.80
CA ALA A 14 16.66 21.50 7.44
C ALA A 14 15.41 21.45 6.53
N LEU A 15 15.08 22.56 5.86
CA LEU A 15 13.98 22.61 4.92
C LEU A 15 14.22 21.71 3.69
N LEU A 16 15.46 21.67 3.19
CA LEU A 16 15.83 20.79 2.08
C LEU A 16 15.75 19.30 2.48
N PHE A 17 16.12 18.98 3.72
CA PHE A 17 16.05 17.61 4.23
C PHE A 17 14.60 17.12 4.37
N THR A 18 13.67 17.99 4.75
CA THR A 18 12.24 17.62 4.87
C THR A 18 11.59 17.34 3.50
N LEU A 19 12.09 17.93 2.42
CA LEU A 19 11.60 17.69 1.06
C LEU A 19 12.05 16.34 0.46
N LEU A 20 13.08 15.72 1.04
CA LEU A 20 13.61 14.44 0.56
C LEU A 20 12.88 13.21 1.15
N VAL A 21 12.02 13.40 2.16
CA VAL A 21 11.21 12.32 2.74
C VAL A 21 9.91 12.18 1.96
N SER A 22 10.01 11.74 0.72
CA SER A 22 8.85 11.33 -0.07
C SER A 22 8.43 9.96 0.39
N ASN A 23 7.39 9.86 1.22
CA ASN A 23 6.71 8.59 1.45
C ASN A 23 5.97 8.25 0.15
N ASP A 24 6.43 7.25 -0.57
CA ASP A 24 5.70 6.66 -1.68
C ASP A 24 4.39 6.06 -1.14
N ALA A 25 3.35 6.87 -1.10
CA ALA A 25 2.00 6.41 -0.80
C ALA A 25 1.51 5.59 -2.00
N TRP A 26 1.67 4.28 -1.94
CA TRP A 26 1.19 3.33 -2.93
C TRP A 26 -0.33 3.24 -2.86
N ALA A 27 -0.98 4.17 -3.53
CA ALA A 27 -2.41 4.24 -3.62
C ALA A 27 -2.85 4.07 -5.07
N LEU A 28 -3.77 3.15 -5.32
CA LEU A 28 -4.42 2.97 -6.61
C LEU A 28 -5.82 3.57 -6.56
N ARG A 29 -6.11 4.41 -7.54
CA ARG A 29 -7.46 4.94 -7.70
C ARG A 29 -8.20 4.18 -8.80
N CYS A 30 -9.31 3.53 -8.44
CA CYS A 30 -10.25 2.91 -9.36
C CYS A 30 -11.51 3.76 -9.41
N GLY A 31 -11.68 4.52 -10.50
CA GLY A 31 -12.74 5.52 -10.60
C GLY A 31 -12.55 6.64 -9.55
N SER A 32 -13.58 6.87 -8.76
CA SER A 32 -13.56 7.86 -7.66
C SER A 32 -13.05 7.30 -6.33
N ARG A 33 -12.80 6.00 -6.24
CA ARG A 33 -12.45 5.32 -4.99
C ARG A 33 -11.00 4.89 -4.94
N LEU A 34 -10.44 4.91 -3.73
CA LEU A 34 -9.05 4.58 -3.45
C LEU A 34 -8.94 3.14 -2.96
N VAL A 35 -8.00 2.39 -3.55
CA VAL A 35 -7.58 1.07 -3.07
C VAL A 35 -6.37 1.24 -2.18
N GLN A 36 -6.42 0.66 -0.99
CA GLN A 36 -5.39 0.78 0.05
C GLN A 36 -4.97 -0.61 0.55
N GLU A 37 -3.79 -0.66 1.17
CA GLU A 37 -3.34 -1.85 1.90
C GLU A 37 -4.35 -2.25 2.99
N GLY A 38 -4.50 -3.55 3.19
CA GLY A 38 -5.48 -4.13 4.12
C GLY A 38 -6.90 -4.27 3.57
N MET A 39 -7.18 -3.74 2.37
CA MET A 39 -8.50 -3.91 1.74
C MET A 39 -8.67 -5.35 1.24
N HIS A 40 -9.87 -5.93 1.44
CA HIS A 40 -10.19 -7.27 0.94
C HIS A 40 -10.25 -7.35 -0.58
N ALA A 41 -9.79 -8.48 -1.14
CA ALA A 41 -9.76 -8.72 -2.59
C ALA A 41 -11.14 -8.54 -3.25
N ALA A 42 -12.21 -9.04 -2.65
CA ALA A 42 -13.58 -8.86 -3.15
C ALA A 42 -13.93 -7.38 -3.32
N ARG A 43 -13.54 -6.56 -2.34
CA ARG A 43 -13.79 -5.12 -2.40
C ARG A 43 -12.98 -4.42 -3.49
N VAL A 44 -11.75 -4.89 -3.74
CA VAL A 44 -10.92 -4.37 -4.83
C VAL A 44 -11.56 -4.69 -6.19
N ILE A 45 -12.06 -5.92 -6.37
CA ILE A 45 -12.77 -6.33 -7.59
C ILE A 45 -14.04 -5.50 -7.80
N ASP A 46 -14.83 -5.27 -6.76
CA ASP A 46 -16.01 -4.40 -6.84
C ASP A 46 -15.69 -2.98 -7.31
N LEU A 47 -14.52 -2.46 -6.92
CA LEU A 47 -14.11 -1.08 -7.24
C LEU A 47 -13.42 -0.97 -8.60
N CYS A 48 -12.59 -1.94 -8.94
CA CYS A 48 -11.69 -1.90 -10.10
C CYS A 48 -12.17 -2.76 -11.28
N GLY A 49 -13.16 -3.61 -11.06
CA GLY A 49 -13.62 -4.61 -12.04
C GLY A 49 -12.83 -5.90 -11.96
N GLU A 50 -13.11 -6.81 -12.90
CA GLU A 50 -12.44 -8.10 -12.98
C GLU A 50 -10.96 -7.94 -13.34
N PRO A 51 -10.06 -8.70 -12.68
CA PRO A 51 -8.66 -8.71 -13.04
C PRO A 51 -8.43 -9.42 -14.38
N ALA A 52 -7.51 -8.93 -15.20
CA ALA A 52 -7.09 -9.55 -16.45
C ALA A 52 -6.36 -10.88 -16.24
N SER A 53 -5.70 -11.05 -15.09
CA SER A 53 -5.10 -12.33 -14.69
C SER A 53 -5.01 -12.45 -13.18
N VAL A 54 -5.03 -13.70 -12.70
CA VAL A 54 -4.88 -14.07 -11.29
C VAL A 54 -3.83 -15.17 -11.20
N GLN A 55 -2.81 -14.95 -10.38
CA GLN A 55 -1.75 -15.92 -10.13
C GLN A 55 -1.62 -16.22 -8.64
N ARG A 56 -1.55 -17.50 -8.30
CA ARG A 56 -1.22 -17.94 -6.95
C ARG A 56 0.27 -18.19 -6.84
N LEU A 57 0.96 -17.50 -5.93
CA LEU A 57 2.40 -17.55 -5.77
C LEU A 57 2.87 -18.45 -4.62
N GLY A 58 1.96 -19.13 -3.94
CA GLY A 58 2.25 -19.96 -2.78
C GLY A 58 1.91 -19.26 -1.47
N TYR A 59 2.72 -19.47 -0.44
CA TYR A 59 2.45 -18.99 0.91
C TYR A 59 3.60 -18.14 1.44
N VAL A 60 3.29 -17.23 2.33
CA VAL A 60 4.26 -16.44 3.09
C VAL A 60 3.98 -16.57 4.58
N LEU A 61 5.04 -16.67 5.38
CA LEU A 61 4.93 -16.64 6.83
C LEU A 61 4.94 -15.19 7.32
N ARG A 62 3.92 -14.81 8.06
CA ARG A 62 3.80 -13.49 8.69
C ARG A 62 3.63 -13.62 10.18
N PRO A 63 4.24 -12.73 10.98
CA PRO A 63 3.97 -12.70 12.40
C PRO A 63 2.48 -12.39 12.64
N TYR A 64 1.82 -13.21 13.44
CA TYR A 64 0.43 -12.95 13.84
C TYR A 64 0.39 -11.72 14.75
N ILE A 65 -0.33 -10.70 14.33
CA ILE A 65 -0.42 -9.42 15.03
C ILE A 65 -1.82 -9.26 15.63
N VAL A 66 -1.88 -9.20 16.95
CA VAL A 66 -3.11 -8.91 17.69
C VAL A 66 -3.26 -7.39 17.81
N LYS A 67 -4.41 -6.89 17.41
CA LYS A 67 -4.79 -5.49 17.61
C LYS A 67 -5.46 -5.35 18.98
N GLN A 68 -4.81 -4.69 19.90
CA GLN A 68 -5.34 -4.42 21.23
C GLN A 68 -5.67 -2.93 21.38
N PRO A 69 -6.78 -2.58 22.04
CA PRO A 69 -7.01 -1.20 22.44
C PRO A 69 -5.86 -0.71 23.31
N ALA A 70 -5.26 0.41 22.98
CA ALA A 70 -4.21 1.00 23.78
C ALA A 70 -4.78 2.15 24.61
N GLY A 71 -4.84 1.95 25.91
CA GLY A 71 -5.00 3.01 26.92
C GLY A 71 -6.42 3.30 27.40
N ASP A 72 -6.46 3.75 28.64
CA ASP A 72 -7.65 4.03 29.45
C ASP A 72 -8.18 5.49 29.32
N PHE A 73 -7.59 6.35 28.51
CA PHE A 73 -7.88 7.78 28.51
C PHE A 73 -8.50 8.32 27.23
N GLY A 74 -9.53 7.64 26.70
CA GLY A 74 -10.38 8.23 25.64
C GLY A 74 -9.70 8.42 24.27
N ILE A 75 -8.43 8.13 24.13
CA ILE A 75 -7.70 8.15 22.87
C ILE A 75 -7.86 6.78 22.21
N ARG A 76 -8.57 6.73 21.10
CA ARG A 76 -8.70 5.52 20.26
C ARG A 76 -7.37 5.20 19.57
N SER A 77 -6.40 4.74 20.32
CA SER A 77 -5.17 4.19 19.77
C SER A 77 -5.24 2.67 19.76
N THR A 78 -4.67 2.06 18.72
CA THR A 78 -4.58 0.61 18.58
C THR A 78 -3.13 0.21 18.67
N ARG A 79 -2.81 -0.67 19.59
CA ARG A 79 -1.49 -1.25 19.74
C ARG A 79 -1.44 -2.59 19.01
N HIS A 80 -0.41 -2.78 18.19
CA HIS A 80 -0.13 -4.04 17.52
C HIS A 80 0.83 -4.85 18.37
N VAL A 81 0.43 -6.05 18.78
CA VAL A 81 1.23 -6.93 19.63
C VAL A 81 1.44 -8.26 18.90
N TYR A 82 2.68 -8.74 18.91
CA TYR A 82 2.98 -10.06 18.37
C TYR A 82 2.26 -11.15 19.19
N GLY A 83 1.47 -11.98 18.50
CA GLY A 83 0.64 -13.01 19.12
C GLY A 83 1.36 -14.31 19.49
N GLY A 84 2.70 -14.36 19.34
CA GLY A 84 3.54 -15.48 19.75
C GLY A 84 3.77 -16.55 18.68
N TYR A 85 3.16 -16.46 17.51
CA TYR A 85 3.33 -17.40 16.40
C TYR A 85 3.30 -16.70 15.04
N HIS A 86 3.68 -17.43 13.99
CA HIS A 86 3.57 -17.00 12.61
C HIS A 86 2.41 -17.73 11.94
N GLU A 87 1.71 -17.04 11.09
CA GLU A 87 0.65 -17.60 10.26
C GLU A 87 1.10 -17.72 8.81
N GLU A 88 0.64 -18.76 8.12
CA GLU A 88 0.82 -18.93 6.69
C GLU A 88 -0.32 -18.23 5.94
N LEU A 89 0.03 -17.27 5.11
CA LEU A 89 -0.90 -16.54 4.28
C LEU A 89 -0.72 -16.90 2.82
N LEU A 90 -1.81 -17.28 2.14
CA LEU A 90 -1.80 -17.49 0.69
C LEU A 90 -1.48 -16.18 -0.02
N VAL A 91 -0.51 -16.23 -0.92
CA VAL A 91 -0.13 -15.10 -1.77
C VAL A 91 -0.79 -15.24 -3.13
N THR A 92 -1.55 -14.22 -3.51
CA THR A 92 -2.18 -14.10 -4.82
C THR A 92 -1.81 -12.75 -5.44
N GLU A 93 -1.45 -12.74 -6.71
CA GLU A 93 -1.29 -11.51 -7.48
C GLU A 93 -2.39 -11.40 -8.52
N MET A 94 -3.00 -10.22 -8.62
CA MET A 94 -4.00 -9.89 -9.61
C MET A 94 -3.49 -8.73 -10.48
N LEU A 95 -3.57 -8.92 -11.79
CA LEU A 95 -3.25 -7.89 -12.78
C LEU A 95 -4.54 -7.21 -13.23
N PHE A 96 -4.59 -5.90 -13.09
CA PHE A 96 -5.71 -5.07 -13.57
C PHE A 96 -5.28 -4.28 -14.81
N ASN A 97 -6.02 -4.47 -15.91
CA ASN A 97 -5.82 -3.77 -17.16
C ASN A 97 -6.88 -2.68 -17.32
N PHE A 98 -6.44 -1.44 -17.35
CA PHE A 98 -7.33 -0.26 -17.49
C PHE A 98 -7.35 0.31 -18.90
N GLY A 99 -6.89 -0.47 -19.88
CA GLY A 99 -6.85 -0.08 -21.28
C GLY A 99 -5.50 0.50 -21.75
N PRO A 100 -5.36 0.74 -23.06
CA PRO A 100 -4.07 1.00 -23.72
C PRO A 100 -3.42 2.35 -23.33
N HIS A 101 -4.18 3.27 -22.74
CA HIS A 101 -3.69 4.59 -22.37
C HIS A 101 -3.43 4.73 -20.86
N LYS A 102 -3.55 3.64 -20.11
CA LYS A 102 -3.34 3.62 -18.66
C LYS A 102 -2.33 2.54 -18.30
N LEU A 103 -1.59 2.77 -17.23
CA LEU A 103 -0.70 1.77 -16.69
C LEU A 103 -1.50 0.68 -15.98
N MET A 104 -1.18 -0.57 -16.28
CA MET A 104 -1.70 -1.73 -15.53
C MET A 104 -1.20 -1.71 -14.10
N ARG A 105 -1.94 -2.32 -13.20
CA ARG A 105 -1.58 -2.47 -11.80
C ARG A 105 -1.55 -3.95 -11.43
N ILE A 106 -0.51 -4.32 -10.71
CA ILE A 106 -0.40 -5.62 -10.07
C ILE A 106 -0.64 -5.42 -8.59
N ILE A 107 -1.68 -6.05 -8.08
CA ILE A 107 -2.02 -6.02 -6.66
C ILE A 107 -1.70 -7.38 -6.07
N ARG A 108 -0.82 -7.37 -5.06
CA ARG A 108 -0.48 -8.55 -4.28
C ARG A 108 -1.35 -8.62 -3.05
N PHE A 109 -1.98 -9.76 -2.89
CA PHE A 109 -2.80 -10.10 -1.74
C PHE A 109 -2.09 -11.16 -0.89
N GLU A 110 -2.13 -10.97 0.41
CA GLU A 110 -1.68 -11.95 1.40
C GLU A 110 -2.85 -12.25 2.34
N GLY A 111 -3.29 -13.52 2.39
CA GLY A 111 -4.48 -13.89 3.13
C GLY A 111 -5.76 -13.20 2.67
N GLY A 112 -5.86 -12.85 1.38
CA GLY A 112 -7.03 -12.20 0.79
C GLY A 112 -7.14 -10.70 1.01
N VAL A 113 -6.12 -10.05 1.59
CA VAL A 113 -6.06 -8.59 1.76
C VAL A 113 -4.90 -7.99 1.00
N VAL A 114 -5.03 -6.75 0.55
CA VAL A 114 -3.99 -6.03 -0.19
C VAL A 114 -2.75 -5.87 0.69
N ALA A 115 -1.63 -6.42 0.23
CA ALA A 115 -0.32 -6.29 0.86
C ALA A 115 0.56 -5.26 0.15
N SER A 116 0.48 -5.17 -1.19
CA SER A 116 1.20 -4.18 -1.97
C SER A 116 0.55 -3.93 -3.33
N ILE A 117 0.84 -2.78 -3.90
CA ILE A 117 0.36 -2.36 -5.22
C ILE A 117 1.57 -1.93 -6.05
N ARG A 118 1.76 -2.52 -7.23
CA ARG A 118 2.84 -2.16 -8.16
C ARG A 118 2.28 -1.70 -9.49
N THR A 119 3.02 -0.85 -10.16
CA THR A 119 2.72 -0.47 -11.54
C THR A 119 3.38 -1.48 -12.49
N ALA A 120 2.64 -1.88 -13.51
CA ALA A 120 3.14 -2.61 -14.67
C ALA A 120 3.20 -1.67 -15.90
N GLY A 121 3.54 -2.23 -17.07
CA GLY A 121 3.52 -1.47 -18.32
C GLY A 121 2.13 -0.95 -18.71
N TYR A 122 2.03 -0.30 -19.85
CA TYR A 122 0.75 0.15 -20.40
C TYR A 122 -0.16 -1.04 -20.67
N GLY A 123 -1.45 -0.81 -20.47
CA GLY A 123 -2.47 -1.78 -20.75
C GLY A 123 -2.68 -2.01 -22.24
N TYR A 124 -3.57 -2.89 -22.54
CA TYR A 124 -3.95 -3.28 -23.90
C TYR A 124 -5.47 -3.29 -24.04
N ARG A 125 -5.93 -3.27 -25.30
CA ARG A 125 -7.35 -3.45 -25.59
C ARG A 125 -7.65 -4.94 -25.56
N GLU A 126 -8.54 -5.36 -24.69
CA GLU A 126 -9.06 -6.72 -24.72
C GLU A 126 -9.81 -6.92 -26.03
N LYS A 127 -9.50 -8.01 -26.74
CA LYS A 127 -10.27 -8.43 -27.90
C LYS A 127 -11.43 -9.26 -27.36
N ASP A 128 -12.63 -8.84 -27.73
CA ASP A 128 -13.86 -9.61 -27.52
C ASP A 128 -13.81 -10.95 -28.29
#